data_0d60a2a5b228c716fc2d54e8c44b39d1
#
_entry.id   0d60a2a5b228c716fc2d54e8c44b39d1
#
_cell.length_a   1.000
_cell.length_b   1.000
_cell.length_c   1.000
_cell.angle_alpha   90.00
_cell.angle_beta   90.00
_cell.angle_gamma   90.00
#
_symmetry.space_group_name_H-M   'P 1'
#
loop_
_entity.id
_entity.type
_entity.pdbx_description
1 polymer ?
#
loop_
_entity_poly.entity_id
_entity_poly.type
_entity_poly.pdbx_seq_one_letter_code
_entity_poly.pdbx_strand_id
1 'polypeptide(L)'
;MKYTVLGSGSCVPDTKKNSSGGLLEAGGILILVDCGTGVLHAIPGSGYDYKEIDVVCLTHLHLDHVNDFGALLFALNHDPECKRKKELLVIAPKGFLQFYENLKRLYGDTLENSFDVVVREMGNEDFDYGDIHIQTLQTFHTENSIGFRFTYKGKVVCISGDTGYNDNIIALCKNADLAVLECSFPQKLHEGIHLNPILISKILAKADVKKVLLTHLYPHTEDYPIIEYITREYDGDITIAQVGKSYTI
;
A
#
# COMPACT_ATOMS: atom_id res chain seq x y z
N MET A 1 -7.80 -6.94 12.78
CA MET A 1 -6.75 -6.27 12.00
C MET A 1 -6.70 -4.80 12.34
N LYS A 2 -5.55 -4.15 12.18
CA LYS A 2 -5.41 -2.70 12.32
C LYS A 2 -4.56 -2.17 11.16
N TYR A 3 -5.07 -1.15 10.46
CA TYR A 3 -4.33 -0.47 9.39
C TYR A 3 -3.91 0.92 9.84
N THR A 4 -2.65 1.28 9.68
CA THR A 4 -2.08 2.57 10.07
C THR A 4 -1.48 3.26 8.85
N VAL A 5 -1.89 4.50 8.60
CA VAL A 5 -1.40 5.31 7.46
C VAL A 5 -0.02 5.86 7.80
N LEU A 6 0.98 5.60 6.95
CA LEU A 6 2.32 6.17 7.03
C LEU A 6 2.56 7.25 5.96
N GLY A 7 1.86 7.13 4.85
CA GLY A 7 1.89 8.07 3.74
C GLY A 7 0.58 8.04 2.96
N SER A 8 0.07 9.21 2.61
CA SER A 8 -1.20 9.39 1.89
C SER A 8 -1.10 10.32 0.69
N GLY A 9 0.11 10.81 0.41
CA GLY A 9 0.41 11.66 -0.74
C GLY A 9 0.88 10.86 -1.96
N SER A 10 1.24 11.59 -2.99
CA SER A 10 1.70 11.10 -4.29
C SER A 10 3.21 11.37 -4.47
N CYS A 11 3.67 11.37 -5.72
CA CYS A 11 5.03 11.78 -6.08
C CYS A 11 5.33 13.28 -5.85
N VAL A 12 4.29 14.10 -5.61
CA VAL A 12 4.45 15.55 -5.35
C VAL A 12 4.79 15.76 -3.87
N PRO A 13 5.93 16.41 -3.54
CA PRO A 13 6.31 16.64 -2.15
C PRO A 13 5.28 17.47 -1.38
N ASP A 14 4.94 17.02 -0.18
CA ASP A 14 4.03 17.68 0.75
C ASP A 14 4.59 17.60 2.17
N THR A 15 4.40 18.65 2.97
CA THR A 15 4.93 18.71 4.35
C THR A 15 4.11 17.90 5.36
N LYS A 16 2.90 17.50 5.00
CA LYS A 16 1.96 16.77 5.87
C LYS A 16 1.71 15.33 5.40
N LYS A 17 2.14 15.00 4.18
CA LYS A 17 1.89 13.73 3.55
C LYS A 17 3.20 13.16 3.04
N ASN A 18 3.55 11.98 3.50
CA ASN A 18 4.58 11.18 2.85
C ASN A 18 3.99 10.54 1.59
N SER A 19 4.83 10.06 0.69
CA SER A 19 4.39 9.22 -0.43
C SER A 19 3.71 7.95 0.09
N SER A 20 3.17 7.13 -0.80
CA SER A 20 2.34 5.96 -0.45
C SER A 20 3.00 5.00 0.54
N GLY A 21 2.26 4.66 1.59
CA GLY A 21 2.65 3.61 2.52
C GLY A 21 1.72 3.45 3.72
N GLY A 22 1.61 2.23 4.22
CA GLY A 22 0.83 1.91 5.40
C GLY A 22 1.27 0.62 6.07
N LEU A 23 0.93 0.47 7.34
CA LEU A 23 1.16 -0.75 8.12
C LEU A 23 -0.15 -1.48 8.35
N LEU A 24 -0.19 -2.77 8.04
CA LEU A 24 -1.26 -3.68 8.39
C LEU A 24 -0.77 -4.65 9.46
N GLU A 25 -1.40 -4.61 10.62
CA GLU A 25 -1.17 -5.56 11.72
C GLU A 25 -2.30 -6.59 11.76
N ALA A 26 -1.96 -7.87 11.66
CA ALA A 26 -2.89 -8.98 11.72
C ALA A 26 -2.24 -10.22 12.33
N GLY A 27 -2.83 -10.81 13.35
CA GLY A 27 -2.35 -12.07 13.94
C GLY A 27 -0.94 -12.02 14.53
N GLY A 28 -0.45 -10.84 14.93
CA GLY A 28 0.93 -10.65 15.39
C GLY A 28 1.96 -10.50 14.26
N ILE A 29 1.49 -10.44 13.01
CA ILE A 29 2.30 -10.19 11.81
C ILE A 29 2.18 -8.72 11.44
N LEU A 30 3.30 -8.07 11.17
CA LEU A 30 3.38 -6.68 10.74
C LEU A 30 3.76 -6.60 9.26
N ILE A 31 2.85 -6.08 8.44
CA ILE A 31 2.98 -5.97 6.98
C ILE A 31 3.10 -4.48 6.62
N LEU A 32 4.20 -4.10 5.99
CA LEU A 32 4.36 -2.79 5.36
C LEU A 32 3.82 -2.88 3.92
N VAL A 33 2.83 -2.07 3.58
CA VAL A 33 2.29 -2.00 2.22
C VAL A 33 2.70 -0.68 1.60
N ASP A 34 3.48 -0.75 0.55
CA ASP A 34 4.26 0.29 -0.08
C ASP A 34 5.27 0.97 0.87
N CYS A 35 6.35 1.44 0.29
CA CYS A 35 7.47 2.02 1.00
C CYS A 35 7.98 3.25 0.23
N GLY A 36 7.09 4.21 0.02
CA GLY A 36 7.39 5.47 -0.67
C GLY A 36 8.20 6.43 0.20
N THR A 37 8.59 7.55 -0.37
CA THR A 37 9.44 8.54 0.29
C THR A 37 8.82 9.06 1.59
N GLY A 38 9.56 8.95 2.69
CA GLY A 38 9.17 9.40 4.04
C GLY A 38 8.42 8.36 4.86
N VAL A 39 8.03 7.22 4.27
CA VAL A 39 7.31 6.14 4.94
C VAL A 39 8.15 5.54 6.08
N LEU A 40 9.43 5.26 5.83
CA LEU A 40 10.32 4.71 6.85
C LEU A 40 10.42 5.63 8.08
N HIS A 41 10.50 6.95 7.88
CA HIS A 41 10.56 7.93 8.96
C HIS A 41 9.24 8.06 9.74
N ALA A 42 8.10 7.73 9.13
CA ALA A 42 6.80 7.79 9.80
C ALA A 42 6.55 6.61 10.74
N ILE A 43 7.26 5.48 10.59
CA ILE A 43 7.03 4.26 11.38
C ILE A 43 7.19 4.50 12.87
N PRO A 44 8.30 5.06 13.40
CA PRO A 44 8.45 5.28 14.84
C PRO A 44 7.38 6.21 15.41
N GLY A 45 7.02 7.27 14.67
CA GLY A 45 5.96 8.21 15.07
C GLY A 45 4.56 7.59 15.15
N SER A 46 4.35 6.45 14.48
CA SER A 46 3.08 5.70 14.51
C SER A 46 3.00 4.67 15.65
N GLY A 47 4.04 4.56 16.48
CA GLY A 47 4.12 3.62 17.60
C GLY A 47 4.56 2.20 17.22
N TYR A 48 5.11 2.01 16.03
CA TYR A 48 5.69 0.76 15.58
C TYR A 48 7.22 0.85 15.48
N ASP A 49 7.86 -0.30 15.52
CA ASP A 49 9.29 -0.45 15.27
C ASP A 49 9.50 -1.08 13.88
N TYR A 50 10.25 -0.42 13.01
CA TYR A 50 10.55 -0.93 11.67
C TYR A 50 11.29 -2.29 11.71
N LYS A 51 11.99 -2.59 12.80
CA LYS A 51 12.68 -3.87 13.03
C LYS A 51 11.72 -5.06 13.11
N GLU A 52 10.46 -4.80 13.46
CA GLU A 52 9.42 -5.83 13.61
C GLU A 52 8.66 -6.14 12.32
N ILE A 53 8.90 -5.42 11.23
CA ILE A 53 8.25 -5.71 9.94
C ILE A 53 8.58 -7.14 9.50
N ASP A 54 7.54 -7.94 9.28
CA ASP A 54 7.65 -9.33 8.80
C ASP A 54 7.61 -9.39 7.27
N VAL A 55 6.74 -8.60 6.67
CA VAL A 55 6.44 -8.62 5.24
C VAL A 55 6.44 -7.20 4.68
N VAL A 56 7.04 -7.02 3.52
CA VAL A 56 6.88 -5.82 2.68
C VAL A 56 6.06 -6.21 1.46
N CYS A 57 4.92 -5.57 1.25
CA CYS A 57 4.09 -5.71 0.06
C CYS A 57 4.23 -4.46 -0.81
N LEU A 58 4.60 -4.61 -2.06
CA LEU A 58 4.74 -3.50 -3.00
C LEU A 58 3.71 -3.62 -4.12
N THR A 59 2.95 -2.56 -4.36
CA THR A 59 1.90 -2.55 -5.38
C THR A 59 2.47 -2.40 -6.79
N HIS A 60 3.46 -1.55 -6.95
CA HIS A 60 4.20 -1.34 -8.21
C HIS A 60 5.54 -0.63 -7.94
N LEU A 61 6.32 -0.35 -8.99
CA LEU A 61 7.72 0.09 -8.86
C LEU A 61 7.95 1.59 -9.12
N HIS A 62 6.92 2.43 -9.05
CA HIS A 62 7.14 3.87 -9.07
C HIS A 62 7.83 4.34 -7.76
N LEU A 63 8.64 5.39 -7.87
CA LEU A 63 9.48 5.86 -6.76
C LEU A 63 8.69 6.24 -5.51
N ASP A 64 7.52 6.80 -5.67
CA ASP A 64 6.61 7.17 -4.56
C ASP A 64 5.94 5.97 -3.89
N HIS A 65 6.24 4.74 -4.33
CA HIS A 65 5.82 3.49 -3.70
C HIS A 65 6.99 2.63 -3.19
N VAL A 66 8.23 2.85 -3.67
CA VAL A 66 9.36 1.95 -3.37
C VAL A 66 10.63 2.65 -2.89
N ASN A 67 10.70 3.98 -2.90
CA ASN A 67 11.97 4.71 -2.73
C ASN A 67 12.65 4.46 -1.38
N ASP A 68 11.88 4.29 -0.28
CA ASP A 68 12.43 4.01 1.04
C ASP A 68 12.77 2.52 1.25
N PHE A 69 12.50 1.62 0.30
CA PHE A 69 12.80 0.19 0.43
C PHE A 69 14.30 -0.06 0.64
N GLY A 70 15.16 0.58 -0.17
CA GLY A 70 16.61 0.49 0.02
C GLY A 70 17.07 1.04 1.37
N ALA A 71 16.48 2.14 1.82
CA ALA A 71 16.75 2.74 3.12
C ALA A 71 16.29 1.85 4.29
N LEU A 72 15.16 1.14 4.14
CA LEU A 72 14.70 0.14 5.11
C LEU A 72 15.70 -1.00 5.26
N LEU A 73 16.17 -1.58 4.15
CA LEU A 73 17.18 -2.64 4.18
C LEU A 73 18.48 -2.16 4.83
N PHE A 74 18.92 -0.95 4.48
CA PHE A 74 20.09 -0.35 5.07
C PHE A 74 19.95 -0.16 6.58
N ALA A 75 18.80 0.35 7.04
CA ALA A 75 18.52 0.52 8.47
C ALA A 75 18.50 -0.83 9.22
N LEU A 76 17.82 -1.84 8.66
CA LEU A 76 17.75 -3.19 9.24
C LEU A 76 19.14 -3.86 9.37
N ASN A 77 20.08 -3.51 8.50
CA ASN A 77 21.43 -4.05 8.49
C ASN A 77 22.41 -3.30 9.40
N HIS A 78 22.29 -1.98 9.46
CA HIS A 78 23.31 -1.11 10.03
C HIS A 78 22.93 -0.47 11.38
N ASP A 79 21.66 -0.56 11.81
CA ASP A 79 21.29 -0.17 13.17
C ASP A 79 21.96 -1.12 14.17
N PRO A 80 22.88 -0.63 15.05
CA PRO A 80 23.61 -1.48 16.00
C PRO A 80 22.69 -2.18 17.01
N GLU A 81 21.47 -1.69 17.20
CA GLU A 81 20.45 -2.32 18.04
C GLU A 81 19.59 -3.34 17.28
N CYS A 82 19.65 -3.33 15.95
CA CYS A 82 18.93 -4.29 15.13
C CYS A 82 19.75 -5.58 14.98
N LYS A 83 19.32 -6.66 15.62
CA LYS A 83 19.93 -7.99 15.50
C LYS A 83 19.00 -8.95 14.76
N ARG A 84 18.42 -8.47 13.65
CA ARG A 84 17.49 -9.26 12.87
C ARG A 84 18.13 -10.57 12.41
N LYS A 85 17.42 -11.68 12.64
CA LYS A 85 17.77 -13.03 12.13
C LYS A 85 16.60 -13.65 11.35
N LYS A 86 15.37 -13.17 11.59
CA LYS A 86 14.22 -13.63 10.82
C LYS A 86 14.32 -13.10 9.38
N GLU A 87 13.87 -13.89 8.44
CA GLU A 87 13.74 -13.45 7.04
C GLU A 87 12.84 -12.21 6.90
N LEU A 88 13.03 -11.46 5.84
CA LEU A 88 12.10 -10.44 5.38
C LEU A 88 11.44 -10.95 4.11
N LEU A 89 10.14 -11.24 4.18
CA LEU A 89 9.37 -11.58 2.99
C LEU A 89 9.01 -10.31 2.22
N VAL A 90 9.30 -10.27 0.92
CA VAL A 90 8.89 -9.21 0.02
C VAL A 90 7.94 -9.77 -1.02
N ILE A 91 6.70 -9.28 -1.01
CA ILE A 91 5.67 -9.61 -1.99
C ILE A 91 5.56 -8.42 -2.94
N ALA A 92 5.81 -8.63 -4.21
CA ALA A 92 5.92 -7.55 -5.16
C ALA A 92 5.43 -7.96 -6.56
N PRO A 93 5.14 -7.01 -7.46
CA PRO A 93 4.80 -7.32 -8.84
C PRO A 93 5.98 -7.93 -9.59
N LYS A 94 5.70 -8.58 -10.71
CA LYS A 94 6.73 -9.09 -11.63
C LYS A 94 7.68 -7.96 -12.06
N GLY A 95 8.98 -8.27 -12.10
CA GLY A 95 10.07 -7.32 -12.38
C GLY A 95 10.76 -6.79 -11.12
N PHE A 96 10.23 -7.06 -9.92
CA PHE A 96 10.85 -6.63 -8.67
C PHE A 96 12.20 -7.33 -8.41
N LEU A 97 12.36 -8.60 -8.75
CA LEU A 97 13.65 -9.29 -8.63
C LEU A 97 14.74 -8.57 -9.40
N GLN A 98 14.45 -8.15 -10.62
CA GLN A 98 15.41 -7.38 -11.43
C GLN A 98 15.69 -5.99 -10.83
N PHE A 99 14.66 -5.31 -10.31
CA PHE A 99 14.80 -4.04 -9.59
C PHE A 99 15.70 -4.22 -8.36
N TYR A 100 15.48 -5.24 -7.55
CA TYR A 100 16.25 -5.52 -6.34
C TYR A 100 17.73 -5.87 -6.66
N GLU A 101 17.98 -6.67 -7.68
CA GLU A 101 19.34 -6.95 -8.14
C GLU A 101 20.07 -5.70 -8.64
N ASN A 102 19.36 -4.80 -9.36
CA ASN A 102 19.94 -3.53 -9.78
C ASN A 102 20.23 -2.62 -8.59
N LEU A 103 19.36 -2.61 -7.59
CA LEU A 103 19.56 -1.85 -6.35
C LEU A 103 20.81 -2.35 -5.60
N LYS A 104 21.00 -3.67 -5.47
CA LYS A 104 22.22 -4.27 -4.90
C LYS A 104 23.46 -3.92 -5.69
N ARG A 105 23.41 -3.93 -7.01
CA ARG A 105 24.54 -3.52 -7.84
C ARG A 105 24.93 -2.05 -7.67
N LEU A 106 23.92 -1.19 -7.50
CA LEU A 106 24.14 0.26 -7.33
C LEU A 106 24.79 0.57 -5.98
N TYR A 107 24.34 -0.07 -4.91
CA TYR A 107 24.77 0.21 -3.53
C TYR A 107 25.86 -0.75 -3.01
N GLY A 108 26.14 -1.85 -3.71
CA GLY A 108 27.17 -2.82 -3.35
C GLY A 108 26.98 -3.38 -1.93
N ASP A 109 28.06 -3.48 -1.19
CA ASP A 109 28.12 -4.07 0.14
C ASP A 109 27.21 -3.38 1.18
N THR A 110 26.77 -2.15 0.90
CA THR A 110 25.84 -1.40 1.77
C THR A 110 24.45 -2.05 1.88
N LEU A 111 24.06 -2.85 0.89
CA LEU A 111 22.81 -3.62 0.90
C LEU A 111 23.05 -5.14 1.03
N GLU A 112 24.23 -5.54 1.45
CA GLU A 112 24.49 -6.92 1.81
C GLU A 112 23.84 -7.23 3.16
N ASN A 113 22.81 -8.09 3.16
CA ASN A 113 21.97 -8.33 4.33
C ASN A 113 22.55 -9.43 5.23
N SER A 114 22.47 -9.23 6.55
CA SER A 114 22.79 -10.24 7.57
C SER A 114 21.65 -11.23 7.83
N PHE A 115 20.55 -11.10 7.10
CA PHE A 115 19.31 -11.90 7.14
C PHE A 115 18.81 -12.16 5.71
N ASP A 116 17.97 -13.18 5.55
CA ASP A 116 17.41 -13.52 4.25
C ASP A 116 16.32 -12.55 3.83
N VAL A 117 16.40 -12.05 2.59
CA VAL A 117 15.33 -11.33 1.91
C VAL A 117 14.71 -12.28 0.89
N VAL A 118 13.53 -12.79 1.20
CA VAL A 118 12.79 -13.73 0.35
C VAL A 118 11.83 -12.96 -0.51
N VAL A 119 12.01 -13.01 -1.83
CA VAL A 119 11.16 -12.30 -2.79
C VAL A 119 10.16 -13.26 -3.40
N ARG A 120 8.88 -12.87 -3.37
CA ARG A 120 7.78 -13.51 -4.09
C ARG A 120 7.16 -12.52 -5.06
N GLU A 121 7.43 -12.69 -6.34
CA GLU A 121 6.74 -11.93 -7.39
C GLU A 121 5.34 -12.52 -7.63
N MET A 122 4.33 -11.65 -7.67
CA MET A 122 2.93 -12.04 -7.83
C MET A 122 2.24 -11.28 -8.96
N GLY A 123 1.19 -11.88 -9.47
CA GLY A 123 0.25 -11.29 -10.44
C GLY A 123 -1.18 -11.50 -9.95
N ASN A 124 -1.99 -12.27 -10.70
CA ASN A 124 -3.34 -12.70 -10.28
C ASN A 124 -3.22 -14.01 -9.50
N GLU A 125 -2.83 -13.94 -8.26
CA GLU A 125 -2.48 -15.09 -7.41
C GLU A 125 -2.92 -14.88 -5.96
N ASP A 126 -2.93 -15.96 -5.20
CA ASP A 126 -3.16 -15.93 -3.76
C ASP A 126 -2.25 -16.92 -3.02
N PHE A 127 -1.99 -16.66 -1.75
CA PHE A 127 -1.30 -17.58 -0.84
C PHE A 127 -1.56 -17.21 0.61
N ASP A 128 -1.22 -18.13 1.51
CA ASP A 128 -1.35 -17.93 2.95
C ASP A 128 0.03 -17.61 3.57
N TYR A 129 0.07 -16.57 4.41
CA TYR A 129 1.20 -16.27 5.28
C TYR A 129 0.73 -16.30 6.74
N GLY A 130 1.09 -17.36 7.44
CA GLY A 130 0.46 -17.69 8.71
C GLY A 130 -1.05 -17.89 8.54
N ASP A 131 -1.83 -17.20 9.36
CA ASP A 131 -3.31 -17.22 9.29
C ASP A 131 -3.89 -16.12 8.37
N ILE A 132 -3.03 -15.39 7.65
CA ILE A 132 -3.45 -14.31 6.75
C ILE A 132 -3.50 -14.85 5.33
N HIS A 133 -4.69 -14.83 4.72
CA HIS A 133 -4.83 -15.08 3.29
C HIS A 133 -4.59 -13.80 2.51
N ILE A 134 -3.62 -13.82 1.60
CA ILE A 134 -3.19 -12.69 0.77
C ILE A 134 -3.54 -13.01 -0.68
N GLN A 135 -4.41 -12.22 -1.27
CA GLN A 135 -4.75 -12.27 -2.69
C GLN A 135 -4.24 -11.02 -3.39
N THR A 136 -3.66 -11.20 -4.57
CA THR A 136 -3.30 -10.09 -5.47
C THR A 136 -4.05 -10.21 -6.79
N LEU A 137 -4.46 -9.07 -7.32
CA LEU A 137 -4.99 -8.98 -8.69
C LEU A 137 -4.30 -7.81 -9.40
N GLN A 138 -4.03 -8.01 -10.67
CA GLN A 138 -3.44 -6.98 -11.51
C GLN A 138 -4.33 -5.73 -11.59
N THR A 139 -3.75 -4.56 -11.40
CA THR A 139 -4.42 -3.27 -11.52
C THR A 139 -4.16 -2.64 -12.88
N PHE A 140 -4.86 -1.55 -13.18
CA PHE A 140 -4.72 -0.87 -14.46
C PHE A 140 -3.92 0.44 -14.28
N HIS A 141 -2.58 0.31 -14.20
CA HIS A 141 -1.68 1.43 -14.02
C HIS A 141 -0.36 1.22 -14.77
N THR A 142 0.49 0.28 -14.31
CA THR A 142 1.66 -0.20 -15.05
C THR A 142 1.41 -1.63 -15.54
N GLU A 143 2.29 -2.15 -16.41
CA GLU A 143 2.16 -3.49 -16.97
C GLU A 143 2.00 -4.58 -15.90
N ASN A 144 2.67 -4.44 -14.76
CA ASN A 144 2.71 -5.45 -13.71
C ASN A 144 2.14 -4.99 -12.35
N SER A 145 1.51 -3.80 -12.27
CA SER A 145 0.94 -3.31 -11.00
C SER A 145 -0.13 -4.25 -10.46
N ILE A 146 -0.15 -4.38 -9.13
CA ILE A 146 -1.07 -5.25 -8.38
C ILE A 146 -1.71 -4.50 -7.23
N GLY A 147 -2.95 -4.84 -6.92
CA GLY A 147 -3.60 -4.50 -5.65
C GLY A 147 -3.62 -5.70 -4.73
N PHE A 148 -3.82 -5.45 -3.45
CA PHE A 148 -3.81 -6.46 -2.39
C PHE A 148 -5.16 -6.60 -1.72
N ARG A 149 -5.53 -7.84 -1.37
CA ARG A 149 -6.62 -8.18 -0.48
C ARG A 149 -6.10 -9.09 0.62
N PHE A 150 -6.23 -8.64 1.86
CA PHE A 150 -5.84 -9.39 3.05
C PHE A 150 -7.08 -9.87 3.79
N THR A 151 -7.14 -11.16 4.09
CA THR A 151 -8.22 -11.76 4.87
C THR A 151 -7.66 -12.42 6.12
N TYR A 152 -8.18 -12.06 7.28
CA TYR A 152 -7.80 -12.64 8.58
C TYR A 152 -9.01 -12.72 9.50
N LYS A 153 -9.34 -13.92 9.99
CA LYS A 153 -10.49 -14.20 10.87
C LYS A 153 -11.82 -13.61 10.35
N GLY A 154 -12.06 -13.74 9.06
CA GLY A 154 -13.27 -13.26 8.39
C GLY A 154 -13.32 -11.74 8.16
N LYS A 155 -12.29 -11.00 8.54
CA LYS A 155 -12.13 -9.57 8.24
C LYS A 155 -11.32 -9.36 6.97
N VAL A 156 -11.66 -8.34 6.21
CA VAL A 156 -11.07 -8.08 4.90
C VAL A 156 -10.59 -6.64 4.79
N VAL A 157 -9.32 -6.48 4.42
CA VAL A 157 -8.73 -5.20 4.02
C VAL A 157 -8.29 -5.29 2.56
N CYS A 158 -8.72 -4.34 1.74
CA CYS A 158 -8.27 -4.19 0.35
C CYS A 158 -7.42 -2.92 0.22
N ILE A 159 -6.34 -2.98 -0.55
CA ILE A 159 -5.46 -1.85 -0.87
C ILE A 159 -5.26 -1.82 -2.38
N SER A 160 -5.70 -0.74 -3.02
CA SER A 160 -5.70 -0.66 -4.48
C SER A 160 -4.29 -0.54 -5.08
N GLY A 161 -3.34 0.15 -4.37
CA GLY A 161 -2.23 0.79 -5.07
C GLY A 161 -2.77 1.79 -6.09
N ASP A 162 -1.96 2.15 -7.06
CA ASP A 162 -2.41 2.99 -8.17
C ASP A 162 -3.15 2.17 -9.21
N THR A 163 -4.30 2.68 -9.66
CA THR A 163 -5.15 1.98 -10.62
C THR A 163 -6.17 2.88 -11.29
N GLY A 164 -6.42 2.63 -12.57
CA GLY A 164 -7.69 3.03 -13.19
C GLY A 164 -8.83 2.08 -12.83
N TYR A 165 -10.04 2.42 -13.29
CA TYR A 165 -11.22 1.58 -13.12
C TYR A 165 -11.11 0.28 -13.93
N ASN A 166 -11.26 -0.85 -13.26
CA ASN A 166 -11.25 -2.18 -13.88
C ASN A 166 -12.00 -3.20 -13.00
N ASP A 167 -12.28 -4.39 -13.54
CA ASP A 167 -13.04 -5.42 -12.81
C ASP A 167 -12.23 -6.05 -11.67
N ASN A 168 -10.90 -6.07 -11.76
CA ASN A 168 -10.05 -6.63 -10.71
C ASN A 168 -10.11 -5.79 -9.43
N ILE A 169 -10.15 -4.44 -9.52
CA ILE A 169 -10.27 -3.61 -8.32
C ILE A 169 -11.66 -3.78 -7.66
N ILE A 170 -12.71 -4.00 -8.45
CA ILE A 170 -14.03 -4.32 -7.91
C ILE A 170 -13.98 -5.66 -7.17
N ALA A 171 -13.33 -6.68 -7.76
CA ALA A 171 -13.19 -8.00 -7.15
C ALA A 171 -12.37 -7.95 -5.84
N LEU A 172 -11.26 -7.22 -5.81
CA LEU A 172 -10.45 -7.02 -4.60
C LEU A 172 -11.26 -6.38 -3.47
N CYS A 173 -12.08 -5.37 -3.81
CA CYS A 173 -12.88 -4.61 -2.84
C CYS A 173 -14.15 -5.35 -2.38
N LYS A 174 -14.55 -6.44 -3.04
CA LYS A 174 -15.83 -7.10 -2.77
C LYS A 174 -15.98 -7.51 -1.31
N ASN A 175 -17.06 -6.99 -0.65
CA ASN A 175 -17.37 -7.23 0.76
C ASN A 175 -16.21 -6.86 1.72
N ALA A 176 -15.36 -5.88 1.37
CA ALA A 176 -14.28 -5.46 2.24
C ALA A 176 -14.79 -4.71 3.48
N ASP A 177 -14.21 -5.01 4.65
CA ASP A 177 -14.46 -4.23 5.86
C ASP A 177 -13.77 -2.86 5.78
N LEU A 178 -12.59 -2.78 5.11
CA LEU A 178 -11.88 -1.56 4.79
C LEU A 178 -11.31 -1.64 3.37
N ALA A 179 -11.61 -0.68 2.51
CA ALA A 179 -10.94 -0.47 1.23
C ALA A 179 -10.10 0.82 1.30
N VAL A 180 -8.78 0.68 1.10
CA VAL A 180 -7.83 1.77 0.95
C VAL A 180 -7.68 2.01 -0.54
N LEU A 181 -8.26 3.09 -1.04
CA LEU A 181 -8.35 3.40 -2.47
C LEU A 181 -7.59 4.68 -2.79
N GLU A 182 -6.81 4.66 -3.87
CA GLU A 182 -6.27 5.89 -4.42
C GLU A 182 -7.39 6.82 -4.90
N CYS A 183 -7.18 8.11 -4.81
CA CYS A 183 -8.05 9.15 -5.35
C CYS A 183 -7.18 10.31 -5.85
N SER A 184 -6.40 10.05 -6.90
CA SER A 184 -5.33 10.94 -7.34
C SER A 184 -5.85 12.25 -7.90
N PHE A 185 -6.96 12.25 -8.62
CA PHE A 185 -7.45 13.42 -9.33
C PHE A 185 -8.93 13.71 -9.03
N PRO A 186 -9.32 15.00 -8.95
CA PRO A 186 -10.71 15.39 -8.65
C PRO A 186 -11.68 15.13 -9.80
N GLN A 187 -11.19 15.11 -11.03
CA GLN A 187 -11.99 14.94 -12.25
C GLN A 187 -11.22 14.11 -13.29
N LYS A 188 -11.69 14.11 -14.52
CA LYS A 188 -11.19 13.34 -15.67
C LYS A 188 -9.74 13.64 -16.13
N LEU A 189 -8.93 14.29 -15.31
CA LEU A 189 -7.50 14.43 -15.57
C LEU A 189 -6.85 13.03 -15.51
N HIS A 190 -6.10 12.65 -16.52
CA HIS A 190 -5.47 11.33 -16.65
C HIS A 190 -6.47 10.16 -16.63
N GLU A 191 -7.52 10.24 -17.46
CA GLU A 191 -8.47 9.15 -17.67
C GLU A 191 -7.72 7.84 -17.99
N GLY A 192 -8.04 6.83 -17.22
CA GLY A 192 -7.64 5.45 -17.47
C GLY A 192 -6.73 4.85 -16.42
N ILE A 193 -5.67 5.51 -15.98
CA ILE A 193 -4.64 4.90 -15.12
C ILE A 193 -4.73 5.26 -13.64
N HIS A 194 -5.61 6.19 -13.25
CA HIS A 194 -5.88 6.56 -11.88
C HIS A 194 -7.38 6.69 -11.60
N LEU A 195 -7.75 6.58 -10.32
CA LEU A 195 -9.11 6.77 -9.85
C LEU A 195 -9.41 8.25 -9.59
N ASN A 196 -10.69 8.55 -9.64
CA ASN A 196 -11.30 9.81 -9.25
C ASN A 196 -12.62 9.53 -8.49
N PRO A 197 -13.27 10.52 -7.85
CA PRO A 197 -14.48 10.28 -7.07
C PRO A 197 -15.60 9.55 -7.84
N ILE A 198 -15.77 9.84 -9.13
CA ILE A 198 -16.81 9.20 -9.96
C ILE A 198 -16.51 7.73 -10.20
N LEU A 199 -15.25 7.38 -10.47
CA LEU A 199 -14.84 6.00 -10.67
C LEU A 199 -14.90 5.21 -9.36
N ILE A 200 -14.53 5.84 -8.24
CA ILE A 200 -14.67 5.25 -6.90
C ILE A 200 -16.15 4.94 -6.61
N SER A 201 -17.09 5.87 -6.82
CA SER A 201 -18.53 5.61 -6.65
C SER A 201 -18.99 4.38 -7.44
N LYS A 202 -18.53 4.23 -8.69
CA LYS A 202 -18.85 3.06 -9.52
C LYS A 202 -18.30 1.74 -8.98
N ILE A 203 -17.10 1.77 -8.36
CA ILE A 203 -16.50 0.60 -7.69
C ILE A 203 -17.36 0.24 -6.48
N LEU A 204 -17.65 1.23 -5.62
CA LEU A 204 -18.37 1.03 -4.36
C LEU A 204 -19.80 0.52 -4.58
N ALA A 205 -20.49 1.00 -5.61
CA ALA A 205 -21.83 0.51 -6.00
C ALA A 205 -21.87 -0.99 -6.36
N LYS A 206 -20.69 -1.58 -6.70
CA LYS A 206 -20.60 -3.00 -7.09
C LYS A 206 -19.91 -3.88 -6.03
N ALA A 207 -19.15 -3.28 -5.12
CA ALA A 207 -18.22 -4.01 -4.27
C ALA A 207 -18.74 -4.26 -2.84
N ASP A 208 -19.79 -3.57 -2.38
CA ASP A 208 -20.34 -3.68 -1.01
C ASP A 208 -19.26 -3.51 0.07
N VAL A 209 -18.57 -2.38 0.04
CA VAL A 209 -17.50 -2.02 0.99
C VAL A 209 -18.12 -1.35 2.21
N LYS A 210 -17.65 -1.66 3.43
CA LYS A 210 -18.19 -1.04 4.66
C LYS A 210 -17.55 0.31 4.97
N LYS A 211 -16.23 0.41 4.80
CA LYS A 211 -15.44 1.62 5.07
C LYS A 211 -14.45 1.87 3.95
N VAL A 212 -14.34 3.12 3.54
CA VAL A 212 -13.40 3.57 2.51
C VAL A 212 -12.41 4.56 3.10
N LEU A 213 -11.13 4.34 2.84
CA LEU A 213 -10.05 5.24 3.15
C LEU A 213 -9.42 5.73 1.85
N LEU A 214 -9.56 7.02 1.54
CA LEU A 214 -9.02 7.64 0.35
C LEU A 214 -7.58 8.07 0.59
N THR A 215 -6.69 7.67 -0.31
CA THR A 215 -5.24 7.94 -0.24
C THR A 215 -4.69 8.41 -1.58
N HIS A 216 -3.39 8.63 -1.67
CA HIS A 216 -2.67 9.01 -2.90
C HIS A 216 -3.23 10.31 -3.54
N LEU A 217 -3.60 11.29 -2.68
CA LEU A 217 -4.18 12.54 -3.16
C LEU A 217 -3.09 13.52 -3.61
N TYR A 218 -3.19 13.99 -4.85
CA TYR A 218 -2.40 15.12 -5.33
C TYR A 218 -2.84 16.44 -4.66
N PRO A 219 -1.95 17.42 -4.47
CA PRO A 219 -2.30 18.65 -3.74
C PRO A 219 -3.54 19.37 -4.24
N HIS A 220 -3.75 19.46 -5.55
CA HIS A 220 -4.92 20.10 -6.14
C HIS A 220 -6.23 19.31 -5.98
N THR A 221 -6.17 18.08 -5.52
CA THR A 221 -7.36 17.26 -5.25
C THR A 221 -7.99 17.59 -3.91
N GLU A 222 -7.24 18.20 -2.98
CA GLU A 222 -7.71 18.51 -1.62
C GLU A 222 -8.81 19.59 -1.59
N ASP A 223 -8.75 20.55 -2.49
CA ASP A 223 -9.74 21.63 -2.59
C ASP A 223 -11.05 21.19 -3.24
N TYR A 224 -11.11 19.93 -3.70
CA TYR A 224 -12.28 19.39 -4.36
C TYR A 224 -13.17 18.63 -3.36
N PRO A 225 -14.51 18.75 -3.42
CA PRO A 225 -15.41 18.08 -2.48
C PRO A 225 -15.56 16.57 -2.78
N ILE A 226 -14.45 15.83 -2.67
CA ILE A 226 -14.33 14.41 -3.03
C ILE A 226 -15.41 13.58 -2.34
N ILE A 227 -15.53 13.73 -1.03
CA ILE A 227 -16.47 12.93 -0.21
C ILE A 227 -17.91 13.22 -0.67
N GLU A 228 -18.28 14.47 -0.91
CA GLU A 228 -19.62 14.85 -1.37
C GLU A 228 -19.99 14.16 -2.70
N TYR A 229 -19.04 14.04 -3.62
CA TYR A 229 -19.28 13.35 -4.89
C TYR A 229 -19.49 11.85 -4.71
N ILE A 230 -18.74 11.21 -3.83
CA ILE A 230 -18.85 9.77 -3.61
C ILE A 230 -20.11 9.42 -2.83
N THR A 231 -20.49 10.22 -1.82
CA THR A 231 -21.67 9.99 -0.98
C THR A 231 -23.01 10.18 -1.69
N ARG A 232 -23.03 10.65 -2.93
CA ARG A 232 -24.24 10.67 -3.75
C ARG A 232 -24.75 9.28 -4.11
N GLU A 233 -23.86 8.30 -4.19
CA GLU A 233 -24.15 6.93 -4.62
C GLU A 233 -23.68 5.87 -3.62
N TYR A 234 -23.06 6.28 -2.52
CA TYR A 234 -22.53 5.38 -1.49
C TYR A 234 -22.79 5.96 -0.10
N ASP A 235 -23.45 5.18 0.76
CA ASP A 235 -23.88 5.55 2.11
C ASP A 235 -22.96 5.01 3.24
N GLY A 236 -21.87 4.33 2.89
CA GLY A 236 -20.89 3.83 3.84
C GLY A 236 -19.95 4.91 4.39
N ASP A 237 -19.09 4.51 5.31
CA ASP A 237 -18.11 5.40 5.97
C ASP A 237 -16.94 5.73 5.01
N ILE A 238 -16.73 7.01 4.72
CA ILE A 238 -15.62 7.50 3.89
C ILE A 238 -14.75 8.43 4.71
N THR A 239 -13.44 8.23 4.63
CA THR A 239 -12.44 9.09 5.29
C THR A 239 -11.27 9.36 4.34
N ILE A 240 -10.72 10.57 4.38
CA ILE A 240 -9.43 10.88 3.75
C ILE A 240 -8.32 10.44 4.69
N ALA A 241 -7.33 9.71 4.16
CA ALA A 241 -6.21 9.19 4.90
C ALA A 241 -5.35 10.32 5.52
N GLN A 242 -4.99 10.15 6.78
CA GLN A 242 -4.13 11.06 7.52
C GLN A 242 -2.94 10.30 8.10
N VAL A 243 -1.73 10.78 7.87
CA VAL A 243 -0.50 10.16 8.37
C VAL A 243 -0.55 10.02 9.91
N GLY A 244 -0.17 8.84 10.39
CA GLY A 244 -0.19 8.47 11.81
C GLY A 244 -1.53 7.97 12.33
N LYS A 245 -2.63 8.07 11.54
CA LYS A 245 -3.95 7.58 11.98
C LYS A 245 -4.11 6.08 11.75
N SER A 246 -4.67 5.40 12.75
CA SER A 246 -4.95 3.96 12.72
C SER A 246 -6.45 3.68 12.63
N TYR A 247 -6.80 2.59 11.94
CA TYR A 247 -8.16 2.11 11.74
C TYR A 247 -8.22 0.63 12.17
N THR A 248 -9.07 0.34 13.15
CA THR A 248 -9.36 -1.03 13.60
C THR A 248 -10.48 -1.62 12.74
N ILE A 249 -10.31 -2.89 12.32
CA ILE A 249 -11.20 -3.62 11.41
C ILE A 249 -11.83 -4.81 12.13
#